data_eb986e00b1f2258599ba74e02f2643d0
#
_entry.id   eb986e00b1f2258599ba74e02f2643d0
#
_cell.length_a   1.000
_cell.length_b   1.000
_cell.length_c   1.000
_cell.angle_alpha   90.00
_cell.angle_beta   90.00
_cell.angle_gamma   90.00
#
_symmetry.space_group_name_H-M   'P 1'
#
loop_
_entity.id
_entity.type
_entity.pdbx_description
1 polymer ?
#
loop_
_entity_poly.entity_id
_entity_poly.type
_entity_poly.pdbx_seq_one_letter_code
_entity_poly.pdbx_strand_id
1 'polypeptide(L)'
;MGAPNITIAFYEQAVASIKRGDKGILAMILVDASVEKLTVNTILDSTDIPETLSTASVAQLKYALIGYQNAPKKIIAVVIPSKDDYVGALTELANYDWDYVVAPTCETDSEAADIATWVKSQRTTNHKIYKAVLPNQKADCEGVVNVTGGYTDAAGNELTAEGACARIAGIICGTPWSMSCTYAPLSEALGCPAKTQEEIDTAVDNGELILWWDGEKVKLNRGVNSFTTTSQDKGDSFKKIRLVEIMDLIQHDIRKTAEDSYIGKYTNSYDNKNLLTTAINGYLETLISDSILASGSCEIDTDAQRAFIKAKGGKFVIDGETISLEDASDLQIKQANTGSQVFLKCTISMLDALEDISIDIYIG
;
A
#
# COMPACT_ATOMS: atom_id res chain seq x y z
N MET A 1 6.75 -6.01 -65.20
CA MET A 1 6.44 -6.91 -64.07
C MET A 1 7.79 -7.28 -63.45
N GLY A 2 7.98 -6.94 -62.17
CA GLY A 2 9.21 -7.30 -61.43
C GLY A 2 9.09 -8.75 -60.91
N ALA A 3 10.22 -9.36 -60.54
CA ALA A 3 10.28 -10.67 -59.96
C ALA A 3 9.50 -10.68 -58.60
N PRO A 4 8.87 -11.82 -58.20
CA PRO A 4 8.22 -11.93 -56.90
C PRO A 4 9.19 -11.59 -55.77
N ASN A 5 8.80 -10.70 -54.90
CA ASN A 5 9.58 -10.31 -53.71
C ASN A 5 8.85 -10.77 -52.46
N ILE A 6 9.56 -11.48 -51.57
CA ILE A 6 9.08 -11.87 -50.24
C ILE A 6 9.87 -11.03 -49.25
N THR A 7 9.17 -10.11 -48.54
CA THR A 7 9.78 -9.33 -47.49
C THR A 7 9.30 -9.90 -46.16
N ILE A 8 10.21 -10.42 -45.33
CA ILE A 8 9.97 -10.88 -43.99
C ILE A 8 10.62 -9.88 -43.04
N ALA A 9 9.82 -9.19 -42.26
CA ALA A 9 10.30 -8.31 -41.21
C ALA A 9 10.15 -8.99 -39.86
N PHE A 10 11.22 -9.02 -39.08
CA PHE A 10 11.22 -9.49 -37.70
C PHE A 10 11.10 -8.26 -36.81
N TYR A 11 10.10 -8.25 -35.97
CA TYR A 11 9.93 -7.24 -34.94
C TYR A 11 10.18 -7.90 -33.58
N GLU A 12 11.12 -7.35 -32.82
CA GLU A 12 11.29 -7.72 -31.43
C GLU A 12 10.04 -7.25 -30.68
N GLN A 13 9.31 -8.18 -30.10
CA GLN A 13 8.12 -7.84 -29.31
C GLN A 13 8.61 -7.24 -27.99
N ALA A 14 8.42 -5.96 -27.82
CA ALA A 14 8.81 -5.26 -26.60
C ALA A 14 8.08 -5.91 -25.42
N VAL A 15 8.85 -6.35 -24.43
CA VAL A 15 8.32 -6.80 -23.13
C VAL A 15 7.54 -5.65 -22.52
N ALA A 16 6.28 -5.86 -22.15
CA ALA A 16 5.51 -4.85 -21.45
C ALA A 16 6.17 -4.59 -20.09
N SER A 17 6.86 -3.44 -19.98
CA SER A 17 7.53 -3.05 -18.74
C SER A 17 6.50 -2.73 -17.65
N ILE A 18 6.74 -3.24 -16.44
CA ILE A 18 5.96 -2.87 -15.27
C ILE A 18 6.32 -1.43 -14.90
N LYS A 19 5.31 -0.55 -14.87
CA LYS A 19 5.48 0.85 -14.46
C LYS A 19 5.17 0.96 -12.98
N ARG A 20 6.00 1.72 -12.26
CA ARG A 20 5.74 2.04 -10.86
C ARG A 20 4.47 2.87 -10.74
N GLY A 21 3.58 2.47 -9.81
CA GLY A 21 2.36 3.19 -9.49
C GLY A 21 2.62 4.54 -8.81
N ASP A 22 1.60 5.36 -8.81
CA ASP A 22 1.61 6.63 -8.07
C ASP A 22 1.37 6.36 -6.57
N LYS A 23 1.98 7.17 -5.71
CA LYS A 23 1.73 7.18 -4.26
C LYS A 23 1.05 8.48 -3.86
N GLY A 24 0.31 8.40 -2.75
CA GLY A 24 -0.21 9.59 -2.08
C GLY A 24 -1.61 9.96 -2.51
N ILE A 25 -2.43 8.99 -2.88
CA ILE A 25 -3.86 9.20 -3.12
C ILE A 25 -4.60 8.93 -1.82
N LEU A 26 -5.15 9.99 -1.22
CA LEU A 26 -5.93 9.92 0.01
C LEU A 26 -7.42 9.90 -0.31
N ALA A 27 -8.16 8.92 0.22
CA ALA A 27 -9.61 8.94 0.28
C ALA A 27 -10.04 9.58 1.61
N MET A 28 -11.01 10.49 1.57
CA MET A 28 -11.54 11.13 2.78
C MET A 28 -13.06 11.07 2.78
N ILE A 29 -13.64 10.49 3.81
CA ILE A 29 -15.09 10.48 4.03
C ILE A 29 -15.43 11.64 4.96
N LEU A 30 -16.26 12.56 4.50
CA LEU A 30 -16.69 13.73 5.26
C LEU A 30 -18.20 13.68 5.48
N VAL A 31 -18.63 13.72 6.73
CA VAL A 31 -20.05 13.93 7.09
C VAL A 31 -20.31 15.43 7.09
N ASP A 32 -21.09 15.92 6.14
CA ASP A 32 -21.36 17.34 5.98
C ASP A 32 -22.78 17.57 5.47
N ALA A 33 -23.60 18.23 6.28
CA ALA A 33 -25.00 18.53 5.98
C ALA A 33 -25.18 19.59 4.86
N SER A 34 -24.08 20.13 4.32
CA SER A 34 -24.13 21.04 3.16
C SER A 34 -24.53 20.35 1.86
N VAL A 35 -24.49 19.03 1.82
CA VAL A 35 -24.90 18.23 0.67
C VAL A 35 -26.21 17.48 0.96
N GLU A 36 -27.07 17.35 -0.05
CA GLU A 36 -28.34 16.61 0.06
C GLU A 36 -28.17 15.10 -0.21
N LYS A 37 -27.10 14.73 -0.89
CA LYS A 37 -26.76 13.35 -1.27
C LYS A 37 -25.25 13.18 -1.34
N LEU A 38 -24.79 11.94 -1.34
CA LEU A 38 -23.41 11.61 -1.53
C LEU A 38 -22.83 12.31 -2.78
N THR A 39 -21.73 13.01 -2.61
CA THR A 39 -20.95 13.66 -3.68
C THR A 39 -19.48 13.28 -3.58
N VAL A 40 -18.81 13.22 -4.73
CA VAL A 40 -17.37 12.92 -4.81
C VAL A 40 -16.65 14.10 -5.43
N ASN A 41 -15.63 14.61 -4.73
CA ASN A 41 -14.81 15.71 -5.19
C ASN A 41 -13.35 15.24 -5.26
N THR A 42 -12.67 15.57 -6.37
CA THR A 42 -11.23 15.36 -6.47
C THR A 42 -10.53 16.68 -6.15
N ILE A 43 -9.67 16.66 -5.15
CA ILE A 43 -8.97 17.84 -4.63
C ILE A 43 -7.47 17.63 -4.86
N LEU A 44 -6.85 18.49 -5.64
CA LEU A 44 -5.42 18.49 -5.91
C LEU A 44 -4.70 19.49 -4.99
N ASP A 45 -5.36 20.62 -4.73
CA ASP A 45 -4.87 21.67 -3.82
C ASP A 45 -6.02 22.37 -3.10
N SER A 46 -5.69 23.37 -2.29
CA SER A 46 -6.68 24.09 -1.48
C SER A 46 -7.71 24.90 -2.28
N THR A 47 -7.47 25.17 -3.56
CA THR A 47 -8.41 25.93 -4.43
C THR A 47 -9.53 25.04 -4.97
N ASP A 48 -9.32 23.72 -4.96
CA ASP A 48 -10.33 22.74 -5.38
C ASP A 48 -11.35 22.41 -4.28
N ILE A 49 -11.15 22.91 -3.06
CA ILE A 49 -12.05 22.66 -1.92
C ILE A 49 -13.37 23.39 -2.17
N PRO A 50 -14.52 22.67 -2.21
CA PRO A 50 -15.82 23.32 -2.43
C PRO A 50 -16.14 24.34 -1.32
N GLU A 51 -16.52 25.56 -1.72
CA GLU A 51 -16.88 26.64 -0.78
C GLU A 51 -18.15 26.34 0.03
N THR A 52 -18.95 25.38 -0.43
CA THR A 52 -20.19 24.96 0.23
C THR A 52 -19.97 24.10 1.48
N LEU A 53 -18.78 23.52 1.64
CA LEU A 53 -18.48 22.65 2.78
C LEU A 53 -18.41 23.43 4.09
N SER A 54 -18.74 22.75 5.19
CA SER A 54 -18.59 23.31 6.53
C SER A 54 -17.13 23.66 6.85
N THR A 55 -16.95 24.61 7.74
CA THR A 55 -15.59 25.02 8.21
C THR A 55 -14.80 23.84 8.76
N ALA A 56 -15.47 22.88 9.42
CA ALA A 56 -14.84 21.69 9.98
C ALA A 56 -14.31 20.76 8.87
N SER A 57 -15.12 20.46 7.84
CA SER A 57 -14.71 19.66 6.69
C SER A 57 -13.56 20.30 5.91
N VAL A 58 -13.65 21.62 5.68
CA VAL A 58 -12.58 22.41 5.02
C VAL A 58 -11.27 22.34 5.83
N ALA A 59 -11.33 22.43 7.17
CA ALA A 59 -10.14 22.33 8.02
C ALA A 59 -9.47 20.96 7.90
N GLN A 60 -10.23 19.87 7.90
CA GLN A 60 -9.69 18.51 7.77
C GLN A 60 -9.01 18.29 6.40
N LEU A 61 -9.61 18.79 5.32
CA LEU A 61 -8.99 18.75 3.99
C LEU A 61 -7.67 19.54 3.96
N LYS A 62 -7.65 20.73 4.56
CA LYS A 62 -6.44 21.55 4.66
C LYS A 62 -5.34 20.86 5.48
N TYR A 63 -5.67 20.23 6.62
CA TYR A 63 -4.70 19.47 7.40
C TYR A 63 -4.08 18.34 6.59
N ALA A 64 -4.87 17.59 5.83
CA ALA A 64 -4.37 16.54 4.97
C ALA A 64 -3.45 17.06 3.86
N LEU A 65 -3.79 18.20 3.23
CA LEU A 65 -3.02 18.81 2.15
C LEU A 65 -1.64 19.35 2.59
N ILE A 66 -1.39 19.56 3.89
CA ILE A 66 -0.06 19.96 4.37
C ILE A 66 1.00 18.92 3.97
N GLY A 67 0.66 17.62 4.07
CA GLY A 67 1.58 16.53 3.70
C GLY A 67 2.82 16.45 4.60
N TYR A 68 3.93 15.96 4.04
CA TYR A 68 5.25 15.91 4.67
C TYR A 68 6.33 16.47 3.73
N GLN A 69 7.07 15.62 3.00
CA GLN A 69 8.00 16.09 1.95
C GLN A 69 7.24 16.60 0.72
N ASN A 70 6.09 16.00 0.46
CA ASN A 70 5.14 16.39 -0.58
C ASN A 70 3.76 16.51 0.03
N ALA A 71 2.86 17.25 -0.61
CA ALA A 71 1.43 17.11 -0.39
C ALA A 71 0.95 15.74 -0.91
N PRO A 72 -0.17 15.21 -0.43
CA PRO A 72 -0.85 14.11 -1.12
C PRO A 72 -1.04 14.45 -2.60
N LYS A 73 -0.87 13.48 -3.49
CA LYS A 73 -1.02 13.69 -4.93
C LYS A 73 -2.42 14.18 -5.30
N LYS A 74 -3.41 13.64 -4.62
CA LYS A 74 -4.81 14.08 -4.66
C LYS A 74 -5.57 13.54 -3.45
N ILE A 75 -6.67 14.21 -3.12
CA ILE A 75 -7.65 13.72 -2.16
C ILE A 75 -8.95 13.42 -2.92
N ILE A 76 -9.48 12.20 -2.73
CA ILE A 76 -10.81 11.83 -3.19
C ILE A 76 -11.74 12.03 -1.98
N ALA A 77 -12.42 13.18 -1.94
CA ALA A 77 -13.33 13.53 -0.87
C ALA A 77 -14.73 13.03 -1.20
N VAL A 78 -15.21 12.02 -0.47
CA VAL A 78 -16.59 11.55 -0.50
C VAL A 78 -17.33 12.25 0.61
N VAL A 79 -18.24 13.14 0.25
CA VAL A 79 -19.06 13.92 1.18
C VAL A 79 -20.43 13.27 1.28
N ILE A 80 -20.85 12.96 2.49
CA ILE A 80 -22.14 12.34 2.80
C ILE A 80 -22.96 13.26 3.71
N PRO A 81 -24.29 13.33 3.52
CA PRO A 81 -25.16 14.22 4.29
C PRO A 81 -25.32 13.79 5.76
N SER A 82 -25.15 12.52 6.04
CA SER A 82 -25.43 11.89 7.35
C SER A 82 -24.46 10.75 7.62
N LYS A 83 -24.21 10.46 8.88
CA LYS A 83 -23.44 9.29 9.33
C LYS A 83 -24.04 7.96 8.89
N ASP A 84 -25.32 7.90 8.60
CA ASP A 84 -25.99 6.68 8.15
C ASP A 84 -25.57 6.26 6.73
N ASP A 85 -24.84 7.11 6.01
CA ASP A 85 -24.41 6.90 4.63
C ASP A 85 -22.97 6.37 4.48
N TYR A 86 -22.28 6.02 5.58
CA TYR A 86 -20.88 5.49 5.52
C TYR A 86 -20.76 4.26 4.64
N VAL A 87 -21.72 3.34 4.66
CA VAL A 87 -21.72 2.14 3.78
C VAL A 87 -21.76 2.55 2.30
N GLY A 88 -22.55 3.57 1.97
CA GLY A 88 -22.62 4.15 0.63
C GLY A 88 -21.28 4.78 0.24
N ALA A 89 -20.64 5.52 1.14
CA ALA A 89 -19.33 6.13 0.91
C ALA A 89 -18.24 5.08 0.65
N LEU A 90 -18.17 4.01 1.45
CA LEU A 90 -17.22 2.92 1.26
C LEU A 90 -17.47 2.15 -0.05
N THR A 91 -18.74 1.97 -0.43
CA THR A 91 -19.12 1.36 -1.72
C THR A 91 -18.67 2.21 -2.89
N GLU A 92 -18.85 3.52 -2.80
CA GLU A 92 -18.40 4.46 -3.83
C GLU A 92 -16.87 4.47 -3.94
N LEU A 93 -16.15 4.50 -2.80
CA LEU A 93 -14.69 4.47 -2.76
C LEU A 93 -14.10 3.19 -3.37
N ALA A 94 -14.82 2.08 -3.38
CA ALA A 94 -14.38 0.84 -4.01
C ALA A 94 -14.20 0.96 -5.54
N ASN A 95 -14.78 1.98 -6.17
CA ASN A 95 -14.66 2.28 -7.60
C ASN A 95 -13.41 3.09 -7.97
N TYR A 96 -12.62 3.52 -6.98
CA TYR A 96 -11.44 4.35 -7.19
C TYR A 96 -10.17 3.64 -6.71
N ASP A 97 -9.03 4.02 -7.28
CA ASP A 97 -7.71 3.65 -6.79
C ASP A 97 -7.23 4.71 -5.79
N TRP A 98 -6.88 4.28 -4.58
CA TRP A 98 -6.36 5.11 -3.51
C TRP A 98 -5.52 4.28 -2.53
N ASP A 99 -4.71 4.96 -1.71
CA ASP A 99 -3.78 4.33 -0.78
C ASP A 99 -4.36 4.23 0.64
N TYR A 100 -4.84 5.35 1.16
CA TYR A 100 -5.36 5.46 2.53
C TYR A 100 -6.75 6.08 2.54
N VAL A 101 -7.60 5.59 3.44
CA VAL A 101 -8.86 6.24 3.78
C VAL A 101 -8.79 6.83 5.19
N VAL A 102 -9.37 8.00 5.36
CA VAL A 102 -9.59 8.65 6.64
C VAL A 102 -11.01 9.20 6.70
N ALA A 103 -11.62 9.14 7.88
CA ALA A 103 -12.92 9.73 8.14
C ALA A 103 -12.82 10.50 9.45
N PRO A 104 -12.74 11.85 9.41
CA PRO A 104 -12.43 12.69 10.57
C PRO A 104 -13.47 12.70 11.69
N THR A 105 -14.65 12.09 11.49
CA THR A 105 -15.71 11.96 12.50
C THR A 105 -16.07 10.51 12.81
N CYS A 106 -15.30 9.52 12.34
CA CYS A 106 -15.65 8.10 12.40
C CYS A 106 -15.72 7.53 13.84
N GLU A 107 -14.95 8.07 14.79
CA GLU A 107 -15.03 7.66 16.20
C GLU A 107 -16.29 8.24 16.86
N THR A 108 -16.53 9.53 16.66
CA THR A 108 -17.74 10.23 17.14
C THR A 108 -19.01 9.61 16.56
N ASP A 109 -18.98 9.19 15.29
CA ASP A 109 -20.08 8.53 14.59
C ASP A 109 -20.21 7.05 14.92
N SER A 110 -19.21 6.45 15.60
CA SER A 110 -19.10 5.02 15.94
C SER A 110 -18.85 4.10 14.75
N GLU A 111 -18.25 4.61 13.67
CA GLU A 111 -18.00 3.90 12.38
C GLU A 111 -16.54 3.41 12.23
N ALA A 112 -15.63 3.80 13.12
CA ALA A 112 -14.20 3.48 12.98
C ALA A 112 -13.93 1.97 12.92
N ALA A 113 -14.67 1.15 13.70
CA ALA A 113 -14.52 -0.30 13.69
C ALA A 113 -15.05 -0.95 12.40
N ASP A 114 -16.11 -0.39 11.82
CA ASP A 114 -16.70 -0.88 10.58
C ASP A 114 -15.81 -0.55 9.39
N ILE A 115 -15.20 0.65 9.35
CA ILE A 115 -14.18 1.02 8.35
C ILE A 115 -12.97 0.08 8.46
N ALA A 116 -12.47 -0.20 9.66
CA ALA A 116 -11.36 -1.14 9.87
C ALA A 116 -11.69 -2.55 9.36
N THR A 117 -12.89 -3.04 9.65
CA THR A 117 -13.38 -4.34 9.19
C THR A 117 -13.52 -4.39 7.67
N TRP A 118 -14.06 -3.34 7.08
CA TRP A 118 -14.17 -3.23 5.62
C TRP A 118 -12.79 -3.25 4.95
N VAL A 119 -11.83 -2.44 5.41
CA VAL A 119 -10.45 -2.43 4.89
C VAL A 119 -9.80 -3.81 5.00
N LYS A 120 -9.94 -4.47 6.16
CA LYS A 120 -9.42 -5.83 6.37
C LYS A 120 -10.03 -6.82 5.37
N SER A 121 -11.33 -6.76 5.14
CA SER A 121 -12.02 -7.59 4.14
C SER A 121 -11.55 -7.31 2.72
N GLN A 122 -11.39 -6.03 2.35
CA GLN A 122 -10.88 -5.67 1.01
C GLN A 122 -9.48 -6.22 0.76
N ARG A 123 -8.59 -6.20 1.76
CA ARG A 123 -7.23 -6.75 1.66
C ARG A 123 -7.24 -8.27 1.57
N THR A 124 -8.00 -8.95 2.43
CA THR A 124 -7.97 -10.42 2.53
C THR A 124 -8.78 -11.12 1.44
N THR A 125 -9.94 -10.59 1.07
CA THR A 125 -10.89 -11.24 0.15
C THR A 125 -10.74 -10.72 -1.29
N ASN A 126 -10.60 -9.41 -1.45
CA ASN A 126 -10.56 -8.77 -2.77
C ASN A 126 -9.13 -8.43 -3.22
N HIS A 127 -8.13 -8.74 -2.41
CA HIS A 127 -6.71 -8.49 -2.66
C HIS A 127 -6.42 -7.03 -3.05
N LYS A 128 -7.18 -6.09 -2.50
CA LYS A 128 -6.94 -4.65 -2.64
C LYS A 128 -5.84 -4.22 -1.68
N ILE A 129 -5.16 -3.13 -2.01
CA ILE A 129 -4.08 -2.56 -1.19
C ILE A 129 -4.58 -1.43 -0.26
N TYR A 130 -5.88 -1.34 -0.04
CA TYR A 130 -6.50 -0.29 0.75
C TYR A 130 -6.02 -0.29 2.19
N LYS A 131 -5.76 0.90 2.73
CA LYS A 131 -5.33 1.14 4.10
C LYS A 131 -6.19 2.23 4.74
N ALA A 132 -6.24 2.29 6.06
CA ALA A 132 -6.98 3.30 6.79
C ALA A 132 -6.13 3.95 7.88
N VAL A 133 -6.36 5.23 8.14
CA VAL A 133 -5.84 5.94 9.31
C VAL A 133 -7.02 6.26 10.21
N LEU A 134 -7.10 5.57 11.36
CA LEU A 134 -8.26 5.59 12.24
C LEU A 134 -7.86 5.91 13.68
N PRO A 135 -8.73 6.60 14.44
CA PRO A 135 -8.52 6.88 15.84
C PRO A 135 -8.79 5.64 16.70
N ASN A 136 -7.93 5.36 17.65
CA ASN A 136 -8.12 4.36 18.72
C ASN A 136 -8.57 2.96 18.26
N GLN A 137 -8.17 2.52 17.05
CA GLN A 137 -8.57 1.24 16.46
C GLN A 137 -7.47 0.18 16.52
N LYS A 138 -7.53 -0.70 17.52
CA LYS A 138 -6.65 -1.88 17.67
C LYS A 138 -7.13 -3.03 16.77
N ALA A 139 -6.98 -2.85 15.45
CA ALA A 139 -7.52 -3.78 14.46
C ALA A 139 -6.68 -5.05 14.26
N ASP A 140 -5.44 -5.10 14.76
CA ASP A 140 -4.44 -6.13 14.48
C ASP A 140 -4.34 -6.44 12.98
N CYS A 141 -4.11 -5.40 12.21
CA CYS A 141 -4.08 -5.44 10.74
C CYS A 141 -3.04 -4.46 10.20
N GLU A 142 -2.20 -4.93 9.28
CA GLU A 142 -1.18 -4.11 8.62
C GLU A 142 -1.77 -2.98 7.76
N GLY A 143 -3.03 -3.10 7.36
CA GLY A 143 -3.75 -2.07 6.60
C GLY A 143 -4.42 -1.00 7.45
N VAL A 144 -4.32 -1.04 8.79
CA VAL A 144 -4.92 -0.04 9.67
C VAL A 144 -3.86 0.63 10.51
N VAL A 145 -3.75 1.94 10.40
CA VAL A 145 -2.92 2.79 11.26
C VAL A 145 -3.77 3.26 12.42
N ASN A 146 -3.37 2.89 13.65
CA ASN A 146 -4.09 3.20 14.88
C ASN A 146 -3.52 4.46 15.53
N VAL A 147 -4.17 5.59 15.36
CA VAL A 147 -3.77 6.88 15.95
C VAL A 147 -4.34 7.00 17.36
N THR A 148 -3.48 7.18 18.38
CA THR A 148 -3.90 7.26 19.79
C THR A 148 -3.50 8.57 20.47
N GLY A 149 -3.15 9.60 19.71
CA GLY A 149 -2.77 10.90 20.27
C GLY A 149 -3.19 12.06 19.42
N GLY A 150 -3.51 13.17 20.08
CA GLY A 150 -3.81 14.44 19.44
C GLY A 150 -2.69 15.47 19.67
N TYR A 151 -2.94 16.71 19.21
CA TYR A 151 -2.00 17.83 19.35
C TYR A 151 -2.77 19.17 19.42
N THR A 152 -2.10 20.20 19.88
CA THR A 152 -2.60 21.58 19.82
C THR A 152 -2.03 22.25 18.58
N ASP A 153 -2.90 22.78 17.71
CA ASP A 153 -2.49 23.47 16.49
C ASP A 153 -2.00 24.93 16.75
N ALA A 154 -1.48 25.59 15.70
CA ALA A 154 -0.98 26.96 15.78
C ALA A 154 -2.07 28.00 16.14
N ALA A 155 -3.34 27.67 15.99
CA ALA A 155 -4.46 28.53 16.40
C ALA A 155 -4.89 28.29 17.86
N GLY A 156 -4.27 27.32 18.55
CA GLY A 156 -4.61 26.92 19.91
C GLY A 156 -5.76 25.94 20.02
N ASN A 157 -6.19 25.32 18.93
CA ASN A 157 -7.24 24.28 18.95
C ASN A 157 -6.62 22.96 19.42
N GLU A 158 -7.25 22.30 20.36
CA GLU A 158 -6.89 20.94 20.77
C GLU A 158 -7.55 19.93 19.84
N LEU A 159 -6.75 19.25 19.03
CA LEU A 159 -7.21 18.14 18.21
C LEU A 159 -7.06 16.82 18.99
N THR A 160 -8.12 16.02 18.99
CA THR A 160 -8.11 14.64 19.51
C THR A 160 -7.37 13.71 18.54
N ALA A 161 -7.24 12.42 18.89
CA ALA A 161 -6.74 11.40 17.97
C ALA A 161 -7.54 11.39 16.66
N GLU A 162 -8.87 11.51 16.74
CA GLU A 162 -9.76 11.59 15.59
C GLU A 162 -9.46 12.82 14.71
N GLY A 163 -9.36 13.99 15.32
CA GLY A 163 -9.05 15.24 14.62
C GLY A 163 -7.65 15.25 13.98
N ALA A 164 -6.71 14.46 14.51
CA ALA A 164 -5.35 14.33 13.98
C ALA A 164 -5.23 13.37 12.78
N CYS A 165 -6.18 12.44 12.60
CA CYS A 165 -6.10 11.38 11.58
C CYS A 165 -5.90 11.93 10.15
N ALA A 166 -6.61 12.98 9.78
CA ALA A 166 -6.46 13.57 8.43
C ALA A 166 -5.06 14.15 8.20
N ARG A 167 -4.49 14.81 9.23
CA ARG A 167 -3.13 15.34 9.18
C ARG A 167 -2.09 14.23 9.05
N ILE A 168 -2.23 13.16 9.84
CA ILE A 168 -1.35 11.99 9.83
C ILE A 168 -1.45 11.25 8.49
N ALA A 169 -2.66 11.07 7.97
CA ALA A 169 -2.87 10.50 6.64
C ALA A 169 -2.17 11.32 5.55
N GLY A 170 -2.23 12.65 5.64
CA GLY A 170 -1.49 13.55 4.77
C GLY A 170 0.02 13.36 4.86
N ILE A 171 0.59 13.21 6.08
CA ILE A 171 2.02 12.90 6.28
C ILE A 171 2.39 11.60 5.58
N ILE A 172 1.65 10.52 5.83
CA ILE A 172 1.94 9.20 5.27
C ILE A 172 1.87 9.24 3.74
N CYS A 173 0.81 9.81 3.18
CA CYS A 173 0.64 9.97 1.73
C CYS A 173 1.72 10.86 1.10
N GLY A 174 2.18 11.89 1.81
CA GLY A 174 3.21 12.80 1.35
C GLY A 174 4.65 12.33 1.60
N THR A 175 4.84 11.14 2.19
CA THR A 175 6.17 10.55 2.45
C THR A 175 6.65 9.79 1.21
N PRO A 176 7.83 10.11 0.62
CA PRO A 176 8.39 9.37 -0.51
C PRO A 176 8.69 7.90 -0.18
N TRP A 177 8.71 7.03 -1.20
CA TRP A 177 9.04 5.60 -1.06
C TRP A 177 10.39 5.31 -0.40
N SER A 178 11.36 6.21 -0.54
CA SER A 178 12.70 6.08 0.04
C SER A 178 12.78 6.45 1.52
N MET A 179 11.70 6.97 2.11
CA MET A 179 11.67 7.49 3.48
C MET A 179 10.64 6.75 4.34
N SER A 180 10.79 6.88 5.67
CA SER A 180 9.76 6.55 6.66
C SER A 180 9.08 7.84 7.15
N CYS A 181 7.83 7.73 7.58
CA CYS A 181 7.14 8.81 8.27
C CYS A 181 7.58 8.93 9.76
N THR A 182 8.46 8.05 10.23
CA THR A 182 9.08 8.14 11.56
C THR A 182 9.75 9.51 11.74
N TYR A 183 9.48 10.15 12.85
CA TYR A 183 9.96 11.50 13.20
C TYR A 183 9.55 12.61 12.22
N ALA A 184 8.52 12.39 11.40
CA ALA A 184 7.94 13.44 10.57
C ALA A 184 7.40 14.56 11.48
N PRO A 185 7.86 15.84 11.31
CA PRO A 185 7.43 16.95 12.14
C PRO A 185 6.04 17.46 11.74
N LEU A 186 5.29 17.91 12.73
CA LEU A 186 4.06 18.67 12.55
C LEU A 186 4.39 20.15 12.79
N SER A 187 4.75 20.87 11.74
CA SER A 187 5.21 22.26 11.82
C SER A 187 4.15 23.24 12.32
N GLU A 188 2.89 22.86 12.19
CA GLU A 188 1.71 23.62 12.65
C GLU A 188 1.33 23.31 14.09
N ALA A 189 1.96 22.34 14.75
CA ALA A 189 1.63 21.95 16.12
C ALA A 189 2.45 22.73 17.14
N LEU A 190 1.77 23.27 18.16
CA LEU A 190 2.38 23.96 19.31
C LEU A 190 2.79 23.01 20.43
N GLY A 191 2.16 21.85 20.54
CA GLY A 191 2.43 20.85 21.56
C GLY A 191 1.54 19.62 21.45
N CYS A 192 1.88 18.59 22.19
CA CYS A 192 1.07 17.39 22.37
C CYS A 192 1.19 16.91 23.82
N PRO A 193 0.29 16.00 24.29
CA PRO A 193 0.37 15.45 25.64
C PRO A 193 1.73 14.79 25.89
N ALA A 194 2.36 15.14 27.01
CA ALA A 194 3.63 14.56 27.41
C ALA A 194 3.48 13.06 27.71
N LYS A 195 4.48 12.29 27.29
CA LYS A 195 4.57 10.84 27.55
C LYS A 195 5.98 10.51 28.06
N THR A 196 6.05 9.56 28.98
CA THR A 196 7.32 8.95 29.39
C THR A 196 7.86 8.02 28.30
N GLN A 197 9.16 7.70 28.35
CA GLN A 197 9.73 6.74 27.39
C GLN A 197 9.05 5.38 27.46
N GLU A 198 8.73 4.89 28.68
CA GLU A 198 8.03 3.61 28.86
C GLU A 198 6.62 3.62 28.24
N GLU A 199 5.88 4.73 28.35
CA GLU A 199 4.57 4.88 27.69
C GLU A 199 4.69 4.91 26.17
N ILE A 200 5.75 5.55 25.65
CA ILE A 200 6.05 5.59 24.22
C ILE A 200 6.35 4.17 23.70
N ASP A 201 7.27 3.46 24.36
CA ASP A 201 7.67 2.10 23.96
C ASP A 201 6.48 1.15 24.00
N THR A 202 5.69 1.22 25.08
CA THR A 202 4.46 0.42 25.23
C THR A 202 3.44 0.71 24.14
N ALA A 203 3.23 1.97 23.79
CA ALA A 203 2.30 2.35 22.72
C ALA A 203 2.76 1.80 21.36
N VAL A 204 4.03 1.95 21.03
CA VAL A 204 4.62 1.43 19.78
C VAL A 204 4.49 -0.09 19.70
N ASP A 205 4.79 -0.82 20.79
CA ASP A 205 4.65 -2.27 20.86
C ASP A 205 3.20 -2.74 20.70
N ASN A 206 2.25 -1.93 21.16
CA ASN A 206 0.81 -2.14 20.96
C ASN A 206 0.30 -1.75 19.56
N GLY A 207 1.18 -1.35 18.64
CA GLY A 207 0.79 -0.90 17.30
C GLY A 207 0.05 0.43 17.28
N GLU A 208 0.36 1.31 18.22
CA GLU A 208 -0.21 2.65 18.34
C GLU A 208 0.72 3.68 17.70
N LEU A 209 0.21 4.45 16.75
CA LEU A 209 0.91 5.57 16.17
C LEU A 209 0.63 6.80 17.04
N ILE A 210 1.67 7.32 17.67
CA ILE A 210 1.60 8.44 18.63
C ILE A 210 2.39 9.64 18.15
N LEU A 211 2.01 10.79 18.68
CA LEU A 211 2.75 12.04 18.58
C LEU A 211 3.55 12.27 19.87
N TRP A 212 4.70 12.92 19.76
CA TRP A 212 5.53 13.25 20.89
C TRP A 212 6.24 14.60 20.70
N TRP A 213 6.60 15.24 21.81
CA TRP A 213 7.35 16.49 21.85
C TRP A 213 8.83 16.21 22.08
N ASP A 214 9.69 16.62 21.14
CA ASP A 214 11.14 16.38 21.23
C ASP A 214 11.91 17.47 22.00
N GLY A 215 11.23 18.44 22.59
CA GLY A 215 11.79 19.62 23.25
C GLY A 215 11.72 20.88 22.38
N GLU A 216 11.48 20.74 21.07
CA GLU A 216 11.43 21.86 20.12
C GLU A 216 10.15 21.82 19.27
N LYS A 217 9.71 20.64 18.87
CA LYS A 217 8.56 20.45 17.98
C LYS A 217 7.83 19.13 18.21
N VAL A 218 6.57 19.08 17.78
CA VAL A 218 5.78 17.84 17.75
C VAL A 218 6.19 17.03 16.54
N LYS A 219 6.41 15.72 16.76
CA LYS A 219 6.75 14.75 15.73
C LYS A 219 5.85 13.51 15.82
N LEU A 220 5.65 12.84 14.70
CA LEU A 220 5.20 11.46 14.69
C LEU A 220 6.32 10.60 15.28
N ASN A 221 6.02 9.75 16.28
CA ASN A 221 7.07 8.97 16.94
C ASN A 221 7.64 7.89 16.00
N ARG A 222 6.98 6.79 15.80
CA ARG A 222 7.40 5.70 14.91
C ARG A 222 6.30 5.35 13.91
N GLY A 223 6.68 5.12 12.66
CA GLY A 223 5.75 4.76 11.58
C GLY A 223 5.28 3.32 11.68
N VAL A 224 4.42 3.02 12.66
CA VAL A 224 3.83 1.70 12.90
C VAL A 224 2.34 1.69 12.58
N ASN A 225 1.83 0.50 12.25
CA ASN A 225 0.41 0.23 12.07
C ASN A 225 -0.14 -0.61 13.23
N SER A 226 -1.42 -0.96 13.19
CA SER A 226 -2.08 -1.70 14.29
C SER A 226 -1.75 -3.19 14.36
N PHE A 227 -0.93 -3.73 13.46
CA PHE A 227 -0.57 -5.14 13.45
C PHE A 227 0.41 -5.46 14.58
N THR A 228 0.04 -6.41 15.45
CA THR A 228 0.83 -6.83 16.62
C THR A 228 1.08 -8.32 16.69
N THR A 229 0.12 -9.14 16.22
CA THR A 229 0.18 -10.60 16.30
C THR A 229 0.96 -11.19 15.14
N THR A 230 2.24 -11.50 15.37
CA THR A 230 3.10 -12.13 14.35
C THR A 230 2.77 -13.62 14.18
N SER A 231 3.00 -14.13 12.97
CA SER A 231 2.87 -15.54 12.60
C SER A 231 4.08 -15.98 11.75
N GLN A 232 4.10 -17.25 11.35
CA GLN A 232 5.14 -17.75 10.45
C GLN A 232 5.16 -17.00 9.11
N ASP A 233 4.00 -16.57 8.61
CA ASP A 233 3.84 -15.91 7.30
C ASP A 233 3.90 -14.38 7.39
N LYS A 234 3.65 -13.80 8.58
CA LYS A 234 3.65 -12.36 8.83
C LYS A 234 4.49 -12.00 10.04
N GLY A 235 5.73 -11.57 9.80
CA GLY A 235 6.68 -11.15 10.83
C GLY A 235 6.63 -9.63 11.11
N ASP A 236 7.67 -9.12 11.77
CA ASP A 236 7.77 -7.71 12.19
C ASP A 236 7.78 -6.70 11.04
N SER A 237 8.15 -7.12 9.83
CA SER A 237 8.06 -6.25 8.65
C SER A 237 6.63 -5.75 8.37
N PHE A 238 5.62 -6.51 8.77
CA PHE A 238 4.21 -6.12 8.62
C PHE A 238 3.74 -5.09 9.64
N LYS A 239 4.51 -4.80 10.69
CA LYS A 239 4.21 -3.76 11.69
C LYS A 239 4.57 -2.35 11.22
N LYS A 240 5.47 -2.23 10.22
CA LYS A 240 6.02 -0.95 9.75
C LYS A 240 5.26 -0.43 8.54
N ILE A 241 4.74 0.80 8.64
CA ILE A 241 4.00 1.46 7.55
C ILE A 241 4.80 1.43 6.25
N ARG A 242 6.08 1.84 6.28
CA ARG A 242 6.95 1.88 5.10
C ARG A 242 7.08 0.54 4.40
N LEU A 243 7.31 -0.54 5.16
CA LEU A 243 7.51 -1.86 4.57
C LEU A 243 6.20 -2.43 4.00
N VAL A 244 5.06 -2.18 4.65
CA VAL A 244 3.73 -2.53 4.10
C VAL A 244 3.46 -1.77 2.81
N GLU A 245 3.79 -0.49 2.74
CA GLU A 245 3.66 0.30 1.51
C GLU A 245 4.49 -0.25 0.35
N ILE A 246 5.72 -0.72 0.61
CA ILE A 246 6.56 -1.37 -0.41
C ILE A 246 5.92 -2.69 -0.89
N MET A 247 5.41 -3.51 0.03
CA MET A 247 4.70 -4.74 -0.32
C MET A 247 3.46 -4.46 -1.17
N ASP A 248 2.67 -3.48 -0.78
CA ASP A 248 1.46 -3.06 -1.48
C ASP A 248 1.78 -2.50 -2.88
N LEU A 249 2.85 -1.69 -3.00
CA LEU A 249 3.33 -1.19 -4.30
C LEU A 249 3.66 -2.32 -5.26
N ILE A 250 4.47 -3.29 -4.81
CA ILE A 250 4.89 -4.43 -5.63
C ILE A 250 3.66 -5.26 -6.06
N GLN A 251 2.76 -5.52 -5.12
CA GLN A 251 1.51 -6.25 -5.41
C GLN A 251 0.67 -5.52 -6.45
N HIS A 252 0.46 -4.22 -6.28
CA HIS A 252 -0.36 -3.39 -7.18
C HIS A 252 0.23 -3.34 -8.58
N ASP A 253 1.52 -3.04 -8.70
CA ASP A 253 2.16 -2.82 -9.99
C ASP A 253 2.26 -4.10 -10.82
N ILE A 254 2.63 -5.23 -10.18
CA ILE A 254 2.65 -6.53 -10.85
C ILE A 254 1.24 -6.93 -11.28
N ARG A 255 0.25 -6.79 -10.38
CA ARG A 255 -1.15 -7.14 -10.67
C ARG A 255 -1.70 -6.32 -11.83
N LYS A 256 -1.59 -5.00 -11.77
CA LYS A 256 -2.08 -4.09 -12.81
C LYS A 256 -1.45 -4.39 -14.16
N THR A 257 -0.13 -4.59 -14.20
CA THR A 257 0.56 -4.95 -15.45
C THR A 257 0.13 -6.31 -15.97
N ALA A 258 -0.06 -7.31 -15.08
CA ALA A 258 -0.56 -8.61 -15.49
C ALA A 258 -1.97 -8.52 -16.09
N GLU A 259 -2.88 -7.79 -15.46
CA GLU A 259 -4.25 -7.55 -15.95
C GLU A 259 -4.25 -6.80 -17.31
N ASP A 260 -3.46 -5.72 -17.40
CA ASP A 260 -3.46 -4.85 -18.59
C ASP A 260 -2.71 -5.43 -19.78
N SER A 261 -1.68 -6.27 -19.56
CA SER A 261 -0.73 -6.62 -20.62
C SER A 261 -0.54 -8.10 -20.87
N TYR A 262 -0.89 -8.99 -19.93
CA TYR A 262 -0.59 -10.42 -20.05
C TYR A 262 -1.84 -11.32 -20.04
N ILE A 263 -2.79 -11.09 -19.11
CA ILE A 263 -3.97 -11.95 -18.96
C ILE A 263 -4.84 -11.89 -20.22
N GLY A 264 -5.11 -13.06 -20.80
CA GLY A 264 -5.91 -13.19 -22.03
C GLY A 264 -5.21 -12.79 -23.33
N LYS A 265 -3.97 -12.26 -23.27
CA LYS A 265 -3.22 -11.78 -24.45
C LYS A 265 -2.12 -12.74 -24.92
N TYR A 266 -1.62 -13.57 -24.01
CA TYR A 266 -0.57 -14.55 -24.30
C TYR A 266 -1.04 -15.96 -23.99
N THR A 267 -0.58 -16.93 -24.79
CA THR A 267 -0.75 -18.37 -24.50
C THR A 267 0.19 -18.77 -23.35
N ASN A 268 -0.22 -19.73 -22.54
CA ASN A 268 0.60 -20.24 -21.43
C ASN A 268 1.69 -21.19 -21.93
N SER A 269 2.64 -20.66 -22.67
CA SER A 269 3.86 -21.36 -23.10
C SER A 269 5.02 -21.08 -22.15
N TYR A 270 6.07 -21.89 -22.23
CA TYR A 270 7.30 -21.67 -21.46
C TYR A 270 7.93 -20.30 -21.77
N ASP A 271 7.98 -19.92 -23.05
CA ASP A 271 8.56 -18.64 -23.48
C ASP A 271 7.77 -17.45 -22.93
N ASN A 272 6.43 -17.53 -22.93
CA ASN A 272 5.58 -16.48 -22.39
C ASN A 272 5.64 -16.40 -20.85
N LYS A 273 5.84 -17.53 -20.15
CA LYS A 273 6.14 -17.54 -18.72
C LYS A 273 7.47 -16.80 -18.43
N ASN A 274 8.51 -17.06 -19.24
CA ASN A 274 9.80 -16.38 -19.12
C ASN A 274 9.70 -14.89 -19.46
N LEU A 275 8.85 -14.52 -20.45
CA LEU A 275 8.59 -13.12 -20.77
C LEU A 275 8.02 -12.36 -19.55
N LEU A 276 7.04 -12.94 -18.87
CA LEU A 276 6.47 -12.36 -17.66
C LEU A 276 7.48 -12.27 -16.51
N THR A 277 8.26 -13.34 -16.26
CA THR A 277 9.33 -13.31 -15.23
C THR A 277 10.39 -12.28 -15.53
N THR A 278 10.76 -12.08 -16.80
CA THR A 278 11.72 -11.05 -17.22
C THR A 278 11.18 -9.65 -16.96
N ALA A 279 9.89 -9.41 -17.24
CA ALA A 279 9.25 -8.12 -16.94
C ALA A 279 9.23 -7.83 -15.43
N ILE A 280 8.91 -8.84 -14.61
CA ILE A 280 8.92 -8.70 -13.14
C ILE A 280 10.35 -8.44 -12.63
N ASN A 281 11.34 -9.17 -13.12
CA ASN A 281 12.74 -8.97 -12.72
C ASN A 281 13.23 -7.57 -13.09
N GLY A 282 12.92 -7.08 -14.29
CA GLY A 282 13.27 -5.71 -14.69
C GLY A 282 12.61 -4.65 -13.79
N TYR A 283 11.39 -4.87 -13.33
CA TYR A 283 10.74 -4.01 -12.35
C TYR A 283 11.44 -4.06 -10.98
N LEU A 284 11.76 -5.26 -10.48
CA LEU A 284 12.50 -5.40 -9.21
C LEU A 284 13.86 -4.72 -9.27
N GLU A 285 14.58 -4.80 -10.38
CA GLU A 285 15.84 -4.07 -10.61
C GLU A 285 15.67 -2.55 -10.52
N THR A 286 14.54 -2.01 -10.99
CA THR A 286 14.23 -0.58 -10.84
C THR A 286 14.07 -0.22 -9.35
N LEU A 287 13.37 -1.04 -8.57
CA LEU A 287 13.20 -0.83 -7.12
C LEU A 287 14.53 -0.96 -6.35
N ILE A 288 15.44 -1.83 -6.80
CA ILE A 288 16.80 -1.94 -6.23
C ILE A 288 17.60 -0.67 -6.55
N SER A 289 17.54 -0.19 -7.79
CA SER A 289 18.23 1.04 -8.21
C SER A 289 17.73 2.27 -7.44
N ASP A 290 16.45 2.31 -7.08
CA ASP A 290 15.84 3.36 -6.28
C ASP A 290 16.06 3.19 -4.76
N SER A 291 16.87 2.19 -4.34
CA SER A 291 17.14 1.88 -2.93
C SER A 291 15.87 1.58 -2.11
N ILE A 292 14.89 0.97 -2.73
CA ILE A 292 13.66 0.46 -2.08
C ILE A 292 13.87 -0.99 -1.66
N LEU A 293 14.52 -1.79 -2.53
CA LEU A 293 14.93 -3.15 -2.26
C LEU A 293 16.45 -3.29 -2.17
N ALA A 294 16.93 -4.20 -1.34
CA ALA A 294 18.33 -4.65 -1.33
C ALA A 294 18.57 -5.69 -2.41
N SER A 295 17.60 -6.55 -2.66
CA SER A 295 17.63 -7.59 -3.70
C SER A 295 16.21 -8.03 -4.05
N GLY A 296 16.07 -8.59 -5.27
CA GLY A 296 14.80 -9.15 -5.70
C GLY A 296 14.99 -10.04 -6.92
N SER A 297 14.26 -11.15 -6.97
CA SER A 297 14.23 -12.05 -8.13
C SER A 297 12.88 -12.74 -8.23
N CYS A 298 12.47 -13.04 -9.45
CA CYS A 298 11.28 -13.81 -9.76
C CYS A 298 11.63 -14.94 -10.73
N GLU A 299 11.04 -16.11 -10.51
CA GLU A 299 11.22 -17.29 -11.36
C GLU A 299 9.94 -18.12 -11.47
N ILE A 300 9.91 -19.08 -12.39
CA ILE A 300 8.83 -20.05 -12.46
C ILE A 300 8.93 -20.96 -11.24
N ASP A 301 7.85 -21.03 -10.44
CA ASP A 301 7.77 -21.87 -9.24
C ASP A 301 7.64 -23.34 -9.62
N THR A 302 8.77 -24.06 -9.57
CA THR A 302 8.84 -25.48 -9.88
C THR A 302 8.10 -26.33 -8.84
N ASP A 303 8.08 -25.93 -7.57
CA ASP A 303 7.43 -26.68 -6.50
C ASP A 303 5.90 -26.61 -6.64
N ALA A 304 5.35 -25.41 -6.85
CA ALA A 304 3.94 -25.22 -7.11
C ALA A 304 3.49 -25.91 -8.42
N GLN A 305 4.35 -25.86 -9.46
CA GLN A 305 4.07 -26.52 -10.73
C GLN A 305 4.12 -28.05 -10.60
N ARG A 306 5.05 -28.62 -9.82
CA ARG A 306 5.09 -30.05 -9.45
C ARG A 306 3.83 -30.46 -8.69
N ALA A 307 3.39 -29.67 -7.72
CA ALA A 307 2.17 -29.93 -6.96
C ALA A 307 0.93 -29.95 -7.86
N PHE A 308 0.84 -29.02 -8.82
CA PHE A 308 -0.23 -28.97 -9.80
C PHE A 308 -0.23 -30.22 -10.70
N ILE A 309 0.93 -30.61 -11.26
CA ILE A 309 1.07 -31.79 -12.12
C ILE A 309 0.70 -33.05 -11.33
N LYS A 310 1.14 -33.17 -10.07
CA LYS A 310 0.80 -34.28 -9.19
C LYS A 310 -0.73 -34.41 -9.00
N ALA A 311 -1.40 -33.30 -8.76
CA ALA A 311 -2.86 -33.26 -8.62
C ALA A 311 -3.61 -33.65 -9.92
N LYS A 312 -2.94 -33.54 -11.09
CA LYS A 312 -3.48 -33.92 -12.41
C LYS A 312 -3.09 -35.33 -12.85
N GLY A 313 -2.51 -36.15 -11.97
CA GLY A 313 -2.16 -37.54 -12.24
C GLY A 313 -0.68 -37.83 -12.43
N GLY A 314 0.21 -36.84 -12.10
CA GLY A 314 1.65 -37.01 -12.04
C GLY A 314 2.34 -37.28 -13.39
N LYS A 315 1.70 -36.96 -14.51
CA LYS A 315 2.25 -37.11 -15.87
C LYS A 315 1.92 -35.86 -16.69
N PHE A 316 2.78 -35.53 -17.64
CA PHE A 316 2.61 -34.43 -18.58
C PHE A 316 3.31 -34.76 -19.90
N VAL A 317 3.04 -33.99 -20.96
CA VAL A 317 3.60 -34.21 -22.29
C VAL A 317 4.49 -33.04 -22.70
N ILE A 318 5.69 -33.37 -23.21
CA ILE A 318 6.60 -32.41 -23.86
C ILE A 318 7.00 -33.08 -25.22
N ASP A 319 6.89 -32.33 -26.30
CA ASP A 319 7.27 -32.77 -27.67
C ASP A 319 6.68 -34.13 -28.08
N GLY A 320 5.48 -34.44 -27.59
CA GLY A 320 4.79 -35.69 -27.86
C GLY A 320 5.14 -36.85 -26.95
N GLU A 321 6.13 -36.71 -26.07
CA GLU A 321 6.54 -37.73 -25.09
C GLU A 321 5.84 -37.51 -23.74
N THR A 322 5.33 -38.61 -23.15
CA THR A 322 4.75 -38.57 -21.80
C THR A 322 5.83 -38.76 -20.76
N ILE A 323 5.99 -37.78 -19.91
CA ILE A 323 7.00 -37.71 -18.84
C ILE A 323 6.32 -37.96 -17.49
N SER A 324 6.92 -38.83 -16.66
CA SER A 324 6.52 -39.00 -15.28
C SER A 324 7.11 -37.87 -14.41
N LEU A 325 6.33 -37.38 -13.46
CA LEU A 325 6.79 -36.34 -12.53
C LEU A 325 8.04 -36.75 -11.73
N GLU A 326 8.18 -38.05 -11.43
CA GLU A 326 9.30 -38.61 -10.66
C GLU A 326 10.62 -38.55 -11.45
N ASP A 327 10.57 -38.64 -12.77
CA ASP A 327 11.72 -38.66 -13.65
C ASP A 327 12.02 -37.28 -14.27
N ALA A 328 11.17 -36.29 -14.00
CA ALA A 328 11.22 -34.99 -14.66
C ALA A 328 12.28 -34.07 -14.07
N SER A 329 13.12 -33.50 -14.94
CA SER A 329 14.04 -32.40 -14.58
C SER A 329 13.27 -31.11 -14.30
N ASP A 330 13.91 -30.16 -13.60
CA ASP A 330 13.31 -28.84 -13.32
C ASP A 330 12.97 -28.08 -14.61
N LEU A 331 13.80 -28.20 -15.65
CA LEU A 331 13.51 -27.57 -16.94
C LEU A 331 12.24 -28.14 -17.55
N GLN A 332 12.08 -29.47 -17.55
CA GLN A 332 10.87 -30.13 -18.04
C GLN A 332 9.62 -29.72 -17.23
N ILE A 333 9.78 -29.59 -15.91
CA ILE A 333 8.70 -29.05 -15.07
C ILE A 333 8.33 -27.64 -15.48
N LYS A 334 9.29 -26.72 -15.67
CA LYS A 334 9.04 -25.34 -16.13
C LYS A 334 8.36 -25.29 -17.50
N GLN A 335 8.67 -26.23 -18.40
CA GLN A 335 8.06 -26.37 -19.73
C GLN A 335 6.68 -27.01 -19.72
N ALA A 336 6.32 -27.74 -18.69
CA ALA A 336 5.06 -28.45 -18.62
C ALA A 336 3.85 -27.52 -18.83
N ASN A 337 2.85 -28.05 -19.55
CA ASN A 337 1.60 -27.36 -19.77
C ASN A 337 0.73 -27.40 -18.49
N THR A 338 0.48 -26.23 -17.93
CA THR A 338 -0.35 -26.05 -16.73
C THR A 338 -1.75 -25.49 -17.03
N GLY A 339 -2.20 -25.60 -18.28
CA GLY A 339 -3.49 -25.04 -18.72
C GLY A 339 -3.46 -23.51 -18.70
N SER A 340 -4.39 -22.88 -18.01
CA SER A 340 -4.44 -21.43 -17.84
C SER A 340 -3.69 -20.89 -16.60
N GLN A 341 -3.07 -21.79 -15.81
CA GLN A 341 -2.42 -21.40 -14.56
C GLN A 341 -0.93 -21.18 -14.74
N VAL A 342 -0.43 -20.05 -14.23
CA VAL A 342 0.99 -19.71 -14.18
C VAL A 342 1.41 -19.63 -12.72
N PHE A 343 2.51 -20.30 -12.37
CA PHE A 343 3.06 -20.33 -11.01
C PHE A 343 4.42 -19.65 -11.03
N LEU A 344 4.51 -18.53 -10.33
CA LEU A 344 5.75 -17.75 -10.16
C LEU A 344 6.08 -17.61 -8.69
N LYS A 345 7.37 -17.59 -8.38
CA LYS A 345 7.91 -17.34 -7.05
C LYS A 345 8.85 -16.17 -7.12
N CYS A 346 8.53 -15.10 -6.37
CA CYS A 346 9.40 -13.95 -6.23
C CYS A 346 9.97 -13.92 -4.80
N THR A 347 11.27 -13.68 -4.70
CA THR A 347 11.95 -13.48 -3.42
C THR A 347 12.51 -12.07 -3.40
N ILE A 348 12.19 -11.30 -2.37
CA ILE A 348 12.62 -9.91 -2.22
C ILE A 348 13.23 -9.68 -0.83
N SER A 349 14.18 -8.75 -0.78
CA SER A 349 14.72 -8.21 0.47
C SER A 349 14.50 -6.70 0.46
N MET A 350 13.64 -6.21 1.35
CA MET A 350 13.31 -4.79 1.45
C MET A 350 14.37 -4.06 2.27
N LEU A 351 14.70 -2.81 1.88
CA LEU A 351 15.49 -1.91 2.69
C LEU A 351 14.58 -1.17 3.65
N ASP A 352 14.90 -1.17 4.92
CA ASP A 352 14.19 -0.37 5.92
C ASP A 352 14.84 1.02 6.08
N ALA A 353 14.16 1.95 6.75
CA ALA A 353 14.72 3.24 7.13
C ALA A 353 15.70 3.08 8.31
N LEU A 354 16.66 4.00 8.41
CA LEU A 354 17.49 4.12 9.61
C LEU A 354 16.65 4.75 10.72
N GLU A 355 16.29 3.97 11.73
CA GLU A 355 15.45 4.41 12.84
C GLU A 355 16.18 4.32 14.20
N ASP A 356 16.93 3.24 14.41
CA ASP A 356 17.65 3.00 15.65
C ASP A 356 19.17 3.09 15.38
N ILE A 357 19.86 4.02 16.06
CA ILE A 357 21.29 4.30 15.86
C ILE A 357 22.04 4.09 17.19
N SER A 358 23.02 3.20 17.20
CA SER A 358 23.97 3.03 18.31
C SER A 358 25.36 3.49 17.88
N ILE A 359 26.00 4.35 18.68
CA ILE A 359 27.33 4.88 18.39
C ILE A 359 28.20 4.72 19.64
N ASP A 360 29.30 3.97 19.53
CA ASP A 360 30.33 3.88 20.55
C ASP A 360 31.46 4.86 20.24
N ILE A 361 31.71 5.81 21.14
CA ILE A 361 32.79 6.79 21.00
C ILE A 361 33.89 6.45 22.00
N TYR A 362 35.07 6.11 21.49
CA TYR A 362 36.25 5.86 22.31
C TYR A 362 37.10 7.13 22.40
N ILE A 363 37.35 7.61 23.63
CA ILE A 363 38.22 8.74 23.90
C ILE A 363 39.59 8.18 24.27
N GLY A 364 40.62 8.50 23.45
CA GLY A 364 42.02 8.09 23.66
C GLY A 364 42.81 9.09 24.51
#